data_20ee4d46dd004ffc2977aa016a7b394c
#
_entry.id   20ee4d46dd004ffc2977aa016a7b394c
#
_cell.length_a   1.000
_cell.length_b   1.000
_cell.length_c   1.000
_cell.angle_alpha   90.00
_cell.angle_beta   90.00
_cell.angle_gamma   90.00
#
_symmetry.space_group_name_H-M   'P 1'
#
loop_
_entity.id
_entity.type
_entity.pdbx_description
1 polymer ?
#
loop_
_entity_poly.entity_id
_entity_poly.type
_entity_poly.pdbx_seq_one_letter_code
_entity_poly.pdbx_strand_id
1 'polypeptide(L)'
;MRFFSRKYIFSYLYKLLCKKQIAASYSLSWEQRKLGEVATEMVAGGDIDKDLILDEGRYPVIANALTNDGIVGYYNEDYRIKAPAVTITGRGDVGHAKARIVDFTPVVRLLSLKSNHDVFFLENAINTLKIVIESTGVPQLTVPQLAKYEISFPKSLDEEEKIGVYFKQLYNLITLHQRELEKLKNIKKSCLENMFV
;
A
#
# COMPACT_ATOMS: atom_id res chain seq x y z
N MET A 1 10.96 5.88 -21.59
CA MET A 1 9.66 5.22 -21.43
C MET A 1 9.21 5.51 -20.03
N ARG A 2 8.20 6.41 -19.85
CA ARG A 2 7.73 6.81 -18.51
C ARG A 2 7.01 5.62 -17.88
N PHE A 3 7.56 5.09 -16.80
CA PHE A 3 6.86 4.13 -15.96
C PHE A 3 5.61 4.82 -15.41
N PHE A 4 4.44 4.40 -15.90
CA PHE A 4 3.19 4.77 -15.25
C PHE A 4 3.26 4.23 -13.83
N SER A 5 3.40 5.13 -12.86
CA SER A 5 3.41 4.79 -11.45
C SER A 5 2.13 3.97 -11.15
N ARG A 6 2.26 2.89 -10.37
CA ARG A 6 1.13 2.07 -9.86
C ARG A 6 -0.06 2.94 -9.42
N LYS A 7 0.23 4.06 -8.77
CA LYS A 7 -0.74 5.06 -8.30
C LYS A 7 -1.65 5.63 -9.40
N TYR A 8 -1.19 5.83 -10.64
CA TYR A 8 -2.00 6.39 -11.73
C TYR A 8 -2.96 5.38 -12.34
N ILE A 9 -2.54 4.13 -12.53
CA ILE A 9 -3.40 3.07 -13.08
C ILE A 9 -4.55 2.81 -12.11
N PHE A 10 -4.30 2.77 -10.83
CA PHE A 10 -5.30 2.53 -9.79
C PHE A 10 -6.26 3.69 -9.61
N SER A 11 -5.75 4.93 -9.55
CA SER A 11 -6.60 6.11 -9.49
C SER A 11 -7.58 6.14 -10.67
N TYR A 12 -7.15 5.71 -11.85
CA TYR A 12 -8.00 5.68 -13.04
C TYR A 12 -9.03 4.55 -12.96
N LEU A 13 -8.62 3.33 -12.64
CA LEU A 13 -9.52 2.17 -12.52
C LEU A 13 -10.53 2.34 -11.37
N TYR A 14 -10.10 2.82 -10.21
CA TYR A 14 -10.97 3.11 -9.09
C TYR A 14 -12.03 4.17 -9.46
N LYS A 15 -11.61 5.26 -10.11
CA LYS A 15 -12.52 6.29 -10.62
C LYS A 15 -13.47 5.74 -11.69
N LEU A 16 -13.03 4.79 -12.52
CA LEU A 16 -13.85 4.15 -13.55
C LEU A 16 -14.91 3.22 -12.93
N LEU A 17 -14.54 2.46 -11.91
CA LEU A 17 -15.46 1.63 -11.14
C LEU A 17 -16.49 2.49 -10.42
N CYS A 18 -16.06 3.55 -9.73
CA CYS A 18 -16.96 4.52 -9.10
C CYS A 18 -17.87 5.22 -10.13
N LYS A 19 -17.39 5.57 -11.34
CA LYS A 19 -18.20 6.22 -12.39
C LYS A 19 -19.15 5.27 -13.11
N LYS A 20 -18.78 4.00 -13.33
CA LYS A 20 -19.67 3.02 -13.97
C LYS A 20 -20.89 2.68 -13.10
N GLN A 21 -20.75 2.73 -11.79
CA GLN A 21 -21.87 2.54 -10.86
C GLN A 21 -22.84 3.72 -10.83
N ILE A 22 -22.39 4.94 -11.19
CA ILE A 22 -23.25 6.13 -11.32
C ILE A 22 -24.14 6.04 -12.58
N ALA A 23 -23.73 5.25 -13.61
CA ALA A 23 -24.45 5.13 -14.87
C ALA A 23 -25.45 3.94 -14.92
N ALA A 24 -25.38 3.00 -14.00
CA ALA A 24 -26.34 1.92 -13.88
C ALA A 24 -27.38 2.29 -12.82
N SER A 25 -28.63 2.38 -13.22
CA SER A 25 -29.81 2.81 -12.45
C SER A 25 -30.22 1.90 -11.26
N TYR A 26 -29.23 1.53 -10.46
CA TYR A 26 -29.40 1.02 -9.11
C TYR A 26 -28.54 1.87 -8.19
N SER A 27 -29.18 2.58 -7.25
CA SER A 27 -28.51 3.47 -6.29
C SER A 27 -27.65 2.70 -5.28
N LEU A 28 -26.54 2.19 -5.74
CA LEU A 28 -25.44 1.74 -4.89
C LEU A 28 -24.56 2.97 -4.61
N SER A 29 -25.10 3.91 -3.81
CA SER A 29 -24.31 5.03 -3.32
C SER A 29 -23.29 4.53 -2.33
N TRP A 30 -22.02 4.57 -2.71
CA TRP A 30 -20.93 4.39 -1.76
C TRP A 30 -20.97 5.50 -0.73
N GLU A 31 -20.69 5.16 0.52
CA GLU A 31 -20.71 6.09 1.64
C GLU A 31 -19.31 6.67 1.87
N GLN A 32 -19.20 7.99 1.93
CA GLN A 32 -17.95 8.66 2.31
C GLN A 32 -17.81 8.62 3.83
N ARG A 33 -16.66 8.11 4.30
CA ARG A 33 -16.33 8.05 5.72
C ARG A 33 -14.87 8.44 5.94
N LYS A 34 -14.58 9.09 7.06
CA LYS A 34 -13.23 9.45 7.45
C LYS A 34 -12.45 8.22 7.88
N LEU A 35 -11.16 8.17 7.54
CA LEU A 35 -10.29 7.07 7.95
C LEU A 35 -10.24 6.89 9.46
N GLY A 36 -10.29 8.00 10.23
CA GLY A 36 -10.33 7.94 11.68
C GLY A 36 -11.61 7.35 12.27
N GLU A 37 -12.72 7.35 11.53
CA GLU A 37 -14.01 6.77 11.96
C GLU A 37 -14.08 5.27 11.69
N VAL A 38 -13.39 4.79 10.66
CA VAL A 38 -13.40 3.38 10.26
C VAL A 38 -12.22 2.58 10.82
N ALA A 39 -11.20 3.27 11.31
CA ALA A 39 -10.05 2.65 11.94
C ALA A 39 -10.39 2.17 13.36
N THR A 40 -10.05 0.95 13.68
CA THR A 40 -10.06 0.45 15.07
C THR A 40 -8.80 0.87 15.82
N GLU A 41 -7.70 1.07 15.09
CA GLU A 41 -6.43 1.53 15.64
C GLU A 41 -5.66 2.29 14.56
N MET A 42 -5.07 3.43 14.94
CA MET A 42 -4.15 4.19 14.09
C MET A 42 -2.94 4.62 14.92
N VAL A 43 -1.77 4.17 14.54
CA VAL A 43 -0.52 4.44 15.25
C VAL A 43 0.60 4.83 14.31
N ALA A 44 1.56 5.59 14.83
CA ALA A 44 2.83 5.84 14.18
C ALA A 44 3.87 4.86 14.70
N GLY A 45 4.74 4.39 13.84
CA GLY A 45 5.88 3.58 14.21
C GLY A 45 6.85 4.33 15.12
N GLY A 46 7.62 3.60 15.88
CA GLY A 46 8.60 4.11 16.84
C GLY A 46 10.04 3.71 16.50
N ASP A 47 10.92 4.05 17.42
CA ASP A 47 12.31 3.62 17.33
C ASP A 47 12.44 2.11 17.40
N ILE A 48 13.42 1.58 16.70
CA ILE A 48 13.72 0.15 16.60
C ILE A 48 15.09 -0.14 17.24
N ASP A 49 15.21 -1.32 17.80
CA ASP A 49 16.52 -1.83 18.23
C ASP A 49 17.25 -2.39 17.01
N LYS A 50 18.32 -1.70 16.60
CA LYS A 50 19.09 -2.07 15.41
C LYS A 50 19.96 -3.29 15.65
N ASP A 51 20.34 -3.57 16.90
CA ASP A 51 21.21 -4.69 17.25
C ASP A 51 20.45 -6.03 17.20
N LEU A 52 19.12 -5.98 17.24
CA LEU A 52 18.23 -7.16 17.13
C LEU A 52 17.72 -7.40 15.70
N ILE A 53 18.07 -6.55 14.73
CA ILE A 53 17.64 -6.69 13.34
C ILE A 53 18.42 -7.82 12.66
N LEU A 54 17.69 -8.73 12.05
CA LEU A 54 18.20 -9.86 11.28
C LEU A 54 17.92 -9.65 9.78
N ASP A 55 18.78 -10.23 8.91
CA ASP A 55 18.56 -10.22 7.47
C ASP A 55 17.34 -11.08 7.07
N GLU A 56 17.07 -12.16 7.83
CA GLU A 56 15.92 -13.03 7.66
C GLU A 56 15.28 -13.31 9.02
N GLY A 57 13.95 -13.48 9.04
CA GLY A 57 13.22 -13.74 10.28
C GLY A 57 11.71 -13.82 10.09
N ARG A 58 11.01 -13.92 11.20
CA ARG A 58 9.55 -14.15 11.21
C ARG A 58 8.74 -12.87 11.01
N TYR A 59 9.14 -11.78 11.65
CA TYR A 59 8.37 -10.53 11.68
C TYR A 59 9.14 -9.41 10.98
N PRO A 60 8.65 -8.91 9.83
CA PRO A 60 9.34 -7.85 9.11
C PRO A 60 9.35 -6.54 9.89
N VAL A 61 10.49 -5.86 9.84
CA VAL A 61 10.67 -4.48 10.28
C VAL A 61 10.49 -3.59 9.05
N ILE A 62 9.51 -2.68 9.10
CA ILE A 62 9.06 -1.93 7.93
C ILE A 62 9.31 -0.44 8.12
N ALA A 63 10.03 0.17 7.17
CA ALA A 63 10.36 1.59 7.14
C ALA A 63 9.57 2.36 6.06
N ASN A 64 9.75 3.69 6.02
CA ASN A 64 9.19 4.59 5.00
C ASN A 64 9.97 4.47 3.67
N ALA A 65 10.08 3.28 3.10
CA ALA A 65 10.74 3.01 1.84
C ALA A 65 9.79 2.32 0.86
N LEU A 66 9.96 2.60 -0.44
CA LEU A 66 9.15 1.98 -1.50
C LEU A 66 9.83 0.75 -2.11
N THR A 67 11.15 0.60 -1.90
CA THR A 67 11.92 -0.56 -2.32
C THR A 67 11.74 -1.70 -1.33
N ASN A 68 11.82 -2.93 -1.81
CA ASN A 68 11.67 -4.15 -1.01
C ASN A 68 10.44 -4.14 -0.08
N ASP A 69 9.31 -3.61 -0.57
CA ASP A 69 8.07 -3.40 0.22
C ASP A 69 8.27 -2.65 1.55
N GLY A 70 9.35 -1.86 1.67
CA GLY A 70 9.74 -1.14 2.87
C GLY A 70 10.45 -1.99 3.94
N ILE A 71 10.69 -3.27 3.68
CA ILE A 71 11.33 -4.18 4.65
C ILE A 71 12.82 -3.83 4.75
N VAL A 72 13.27 -3.53 5.97
CA VAL A 72 14.66 -3.20 6.31
C VAL A 72 15.35 -4.26 7.15
N GLY A 73 14.64 -5.32 7.53
CA GLY A 73 15.11 -6.47 8.27
C GLY A 73 13.96 -7.17 8.98
N TYR A 74 14.27 -8.04 9.91
CA TYR A 74 13.30 -8.88 10.59
C TYR A 74 13.60 -9.02 12.08
N TYR A 75 12.55 -9.29 12.87
CA TYR A 75 12.64 -9.81 14.23
C TYR A 75 12.09 -11.24 14.29
N ASN A 76 12.55 -12.05 15.24
CA ASN A 76 12.06 -13.41 15.44
C ASN A 76 11.04 -13.53 16.57
N GLU A 77 11.20 -12.75 17.63
CA GLU A 77 10.51 -12.96 18.90
C GLU A 77 9.34 -11.98 19.11
N ASP A 78 9.42 -10.77 18.58
CA ASP A 78 8.44 -9.72 18.87
C ASP A 78 8.00 -8.95 17.63
N TYR A 79 6.80 -8.39 17.72
CA TYR A 79 6.22 -7.47 16.74
C TYR A 79 5.37 -6.42 17.45
N ARG A 80 5.19 -5.25 16.83
CA ARG A 80 4.38 -4.18 17.42
C ARG A 80 2.96 -4.14 16.89
N ILE A 81 2.74 -4.53 15.65
CA ILE A 81 1.43 -4.48 14.99
C ILE A 81 1.03 -5.88 14.54
N LYS A 82 -0.14 -6.30 15.04
CA LYS A 82 -0.76 -7.55 14.60
C LYS A 82 -1.49 -7.35 13.29
N ALA A 83 -1.24 -8.24 12.33
CA ALA A 83 -1.96 -8.26 11.06
C ALA A 83 -3.43 -8.75 11.23
N PRO A 84 -4.34 -8.44 10.29
CA PRO A 84 -4.12 -7.61 9.10
C PRO A 84 -4.10 -6.10 9.44
N ALA A 85 -3.29 -5.33 8.70
CA ALA A 85 -3.20 -3.89 8.84
C ALA A 85 -2.77 -3.23 7.51
N VAL A 86 -2.91 -1.91 7.40
CA VAL A 86 -2.40 -1.12 6.28
C VAL A 86 -1.30 -0.20 6.79
N THR A 87 -0.11 -0.25 6.18
CA THR A 87 0.95 0.72 6.43
C THR A 87 0.86 1.87 5.45
N ILE A 88 1.09 3.10 5.90
CA ILE A 88 1.09 4.30 5.07
C ILE A 88 2.39 5.08 5.32
N THR A 89 3.12 5.40 4.26
CA THR A 89 4.35 6.19 4.39
C THR A 89 4.04 7.59 4.92
N GLY A 90 4.66 7.95 6.03
CA GLY A 90 4.49 9.24 6.69
C GLY A 90 5.62 10.22 6.43
N ARG A 91 6.70 9.82 5.75
CA ARG A 91 7.88 10.63 5.44
C ARG A 91 8.49 10.24 4.10
N GLY A 92 9.14 11.19 3.43
CA GLY A 92 9.72 10.98 2.11
C GLY A 92 8.64 11.00 1.04
N ASP A 93 8.45 9.91 0.32
CA ASP A 93 7.32 9.75 -0.61
C ASP A 93 6.06 9.37 0.17
N VAL A 94 5.35 10.40 0.63
CA VAL A 94 4.28 10.30 1.61
C VAL A 94 2.98 9.79 1.00
N GLY A 95 2.23 9.00 1.78
CA GLY A 95 0.87 8.56 1.44
C GLY A 95 0.81 7.30 0.58
N HIS A 96 1.88 6.52 0.52
CA HIS A 96 1.82 5.19 -0.08
C HIS A 96 1.30 4.18 0.94
N ALA A 97 0.14 3.61 0.63
CA ALA A 97 -0.48 2.57 1.43
C ALA A 97 -0.08 1.18 0.94
N LYS A 98 0.12 0.25 1.88
CA LYS A 98 0.40 -1.17 1.61
C LYS A 98 -0.30 -2.07 2.63
N ALA A 99 -1.07 -3.05 2.16
CA ALA A 99 -1.66 -4.08 3.00
C ALA A 99 -0.60 -5.02 3.57
N ARG A 100 -0.72 -5.32 4.85
CA ARG A 100 0.16 -6.23 5.60
C ARG A 100 -0.66 -7.37 6.16
N ILE A 101 -0.30 -8.58 5.79
CA ILE A 101 -0.98 -9.82 6.19
C ILE A 101 -0.15 -10.66 7.16
N VAL A 102 1.04 -10.19 7.53
CA VAL A 102 1.94 -10.77 8.51
C VAL A 102 2.19 -9.73 9.59
N ASP A 103 2.29 -10.15 10.84
CA ASP A 103 2.61 -9.29 11.97
C ASP A 103 3.96 -8.61 11.75
N PHE A 104 4.10 -7.33 12.14
CA PHE A 104 5.28 -6.54 11.79
C PHE A 104 5.60 -5.44 12.81
N THR A 105 6.79 -4.86 12.68
CA THR A 105 7.23 -3.69 13.47
C THR A 105 7.42 -2.49 12.57
N PRO A 106 6.59 -1.42 12.68
CA PRO A 106 6.77 -0.19 11.92
C PRO A 106 7.87 0.67 12.53
N VAL A 107 8.79 1.13 11.67
CA VAL A 107 9.84 2.11 12.05
C VAL A 107 9.23 3.49 12.19
N VAL A 108 9.93 4.37 12.88
CA VAL A 108 9.53 5.75 13.17
C VAL A 108 8.90 6.45 11.96
N ARG A 109 7.72 7.07 12.20
CA ARG A 109 6.92 7.82 11.19
C ARG A 109 6.26 6.99 10.09
N LEU A 110 6.43 5.67 10.05
CA LEU A 110 5.54 4.82 9.26
C LEU A 110 4.21 4.73 9.99
N LEU A 111 3.12 5.09 9.32
CA LEU A 111 1.78 5.01 9.90
C LEU A 111 1.20 3.62 9.70
N SER A 112 0.46 3.12 10.67
CA SER A 112 -0.25 1.84 10.61
C SER A 112 -1.70 2.05 10.96
N LEU A 113 -2.59 1.49 10.16
CA LEU A 113 -4.04 1.55 10.31
C LEU A 113 -4.60 0.14 10.38
N LYS A 114 -5.38 -0.14 11.43
CA LYS A 114 -6.21 -1.36 11.55
C LYS A 114 -7.67 -1.00 11.42
N SER A 115 -8.44 -1.88 10.81
CA SER A 115 -9.86 -1.69 10.58
C SER A 115 -10.55 -3.06 10.46
N ASN A 116 -11.88 -3.07 10.60
CA ASN A 116 -12.72 -4.22 10.28
C ASN A 116 -13.01 -4.33 8.76
N HIS A 117 -12.57 -3.35 7.97
CA HIS A 117 -12.69 -3.33 6.52
C HIS A 117 -11.58 -4.13 5.86
N ASP A 118 -11.78 -4.56 4.61
CA ASP A 118 -10.78 -5.32 3.86
C ASP A 118 -9.50 -4.51 3.63
N VAL A 119 -8.35 -5.09 3.97
CA VAL A 119 -7.06 -4.39 3.93
C VAL A 119 -6.57 -4.11 2.51
N PHE A 120 -6.92 -4.96 1.53
CA PHE A 120 -6.56 -4.74 0.13
C PHE A 120 -7.45 -3.68 -0.51
N PHE A 121 -8.73 -3.63 -0.12
CA PHE A 121 -9.60 -2.51 -0.46
C PHE A 121 -9.05 -1.20 0.09
N LEU A 122 -8.73 -1.15 1.39
CA LEU A 122 -8.17 0.03 2.05
C LEU A 122 -6.84 0.48 1.43
N GLU A 123 -5.92 -0.44 1.13
CA GLU A 123 -4.67 -0.14 0.41
C GLU A 123 -4.96 0.64 -0.87
N ASN A 124 -5.90 0.13 -1.67
CA ASN A 124 -6.23 0.75 -2.95
C ASN A 124 -6.95 2.09 -2.78
N ALA A 125 -7.93 2.17 -1.90
CA ALA A 125 -8.67 3.40 -1.63
C ALA A 125 -7.76 4.52 -1.13
N ILE A 126 -6.88 4.24 -0.16
CA ILE A 126 -5.92 5.22 0.36
C ILE A 126 -4.92 5.66 -0.71
N ASN A 127 -4.45 4.75 -1.57
CA ASN A 127 -3.55 5.09 -2.67
C ASN A 127 -4.18 6.00 -3.74
N THR A 128 -5.51 6.17 -3.76
CA THR A 128 -6.18 7.16 -4.64
C THR A 128 -6.20 8.56 -4.06
N LEU A 129 -5.95 8.72 -2.77
CA LEU A 129 -5.99 10.02 -2.11
C LEU A 129 -4.88 10.94 -2.63
N LYS A 130 -5.24 12.20 -2.80
CA LYS A 130 -4.26 13.27 -2.99
C LYS A 130 -3.88 13.80 -1.61
N ILE A 131 -2.82 13.26 -1.04
CA ILE A 131 -2.34 13.73 0.25
C ILE A 131 -1.58 15.04 0.03
N VAL A 132 -2.11 16.11 0.61
CA VAL A 132 -1.50 17.45 0.60
C VAL A 132 -0.84 17.65 1.95
N ILE A 133 0.44 17.98 1.93
CA ILE A 133 1.21 18.27 3.14
C ILE A 133 1.61 19.74 3.10
N GLU A 134 1.08 20.50 4.03
CA GLU A 134 1.52 21.85 4.29
C GLU A 134 2.78 21.81 5.15
N SER A 135 3.95 21.90 4.52
CA SER A 135 5.22 21.91 5.24
C SER A 135 6.22 22.82 4.55
N THR A 136 6.82 23.70 5.32
CA THR A 136 7.98 24.52 4.92
C THR A 136 9.31 23.77 5.06
N GLY A 137 9.26 22.51 5.54
CA GLY A 137 10.42 21.64 5.77
C GLY A 137 10.25 20.27 5.11
N VAL A 138 10.70 19.22 5.82
CA VAL A 138 10.54 17.84 5.33
C VAL A 138 9.07 17.42 5.39
N PRO A 139 8.46 17.01 4.27
CA PRO A 139 7.07 16.57 4.22
C PRO A 139 6.83 15.42 5.22
N GLN A 140 5.82 15.57 6.07
CA GLN A 140 5.46 14.56 7.05
C GLN A 140 3.94 14.46 7.18
N LEU A 141 3.41 13.25 7.05
CA LEU A 141 2.04 12.90 7.36
C LEU A 141 1.96 12.37 8.81
N THR A 142 1.01 12.88 9.56
CA THR A 142 0.76 12.45 10.94
C THR A 142 -0.55 11.66 11.05
N VAL A 143 -0.71 10.88 12.12
CA VAL A 143 -1.96 10.14 12.40
C VAL A 143 -3.19 11.07 12.41
N PRO A 144 -3.20 12.23 13.10
CA PRO A 144 -4.36 13.13 13.08
C PRO A 144 -4.67 13.72 11.69
N GLN A 145 -3.66 13.92 10.85
CA GLN A 145 -3.88 14.38 9.48
C GLN A 145 -4.48 13.26 8.62
N LEU A 146 -3.92 12.03 8.71
CA LEU A 146 -4.42 10.88 7.98
C LEU A 146 -5.87 10.55 8.36
N ALA A 147 -6.22 10.67 9.63
CA ALA A 147 -7.57 10.40 10.15
C ALA A 147 -8.67 11.29 9.54
N LYS A 148 -8.31 12.48 9.04
CA LYS A 148 -9.26 13.44 8.43
C LYS A 148 -9.57 13.14 6.97
N TYR A 149 -8.77 12.31 6.29
CA TYR A 149 -9.03 11.97 4.89
C TYR A 149 -10.26 11.07 4.78
N GLU A 150 -11.04 11.32 3.75
CA GLU A 150 -12.27 10.59 3.46
C GLU A 150 -12.03 9.64 2.28
N ILE A 151 -12.56 8.42 2.42
CA ILE A 151 -12.63 7.44 1.34
C ILE A 151 -14.07 6.96 1.19
N SER A 152 -14.43 6.53 0.00
CA SER A 152 -15.77 6.00 -0.28
C SER A 152 -15.78 4.50 -0.06
N PHE A 153 -16.73 4.02 0.73
CA PHE A 153 -16.95 2.61 1.02
C PHE A 153 -18.18 2.08 0.31
N PRO A 154 -18.15 0.87 -0.24
CA PRO A 154 -19.36 0.17 -0.66
C PRO A 154 -20.25 -0.13 0.56
N LYS A 155 -21.53 -0.40 0.32
CA LYS A 155 -22.47 -0.70 1.40
C LYS A 155 -22.25 -2.06 2.06
N SER A 156 -21.52 -2.95 1.42
CA SER A 156 -21.35 -4.33 1.81
C SER A 156 -19.87 -4.67 1.94
N LEU A 157 -19.49 -5.32 3.05
CA LEU A 157 -18.14 -5.86 3.24
C LEU A 157 -17.79 -6.92 2.20
N ASP A 158 -18.80 -7.69 1.70
CA ASP A 158 -18.60 -8.66 0.62
C ASP A 158 -18.17 -7.97 -0.71
N GLU A 159 -18.69 -6.79 -0.99
CA GLU A 159 -18.25 -5.98 -2.14
C GLU A 159 -16.83 -5.45 -1.94
N GLU A 160 -16.48 -5.00 -0.73
CA GLU A 160 -15.11 -4.58 -0.40
C GLU A 160 -14.11 -5.71 -0.62
N GLU A 161 -14.40 -6.90 -0.10
CA GLU A 161 -13.55 -8.09 -0.24
C GLU A 161 -13.37 -8.47 -1.72
N LYS A 162 -14.43 -8.49 -2.50
CA LYS A 162 -14.36 -8.76 -3.94
C LYS A 162 -13.49 -7.75 -4.67
N ILE A 163 -13.62 -6.46 -4.35
CA ILE A 163 -12.78 -5.40 -4.90
C ILE A 163 -11.32 -5.60 -4.47
N GLY A 164 -11.08 -5.87 -3.20
CA GLY A 164 -9.75 -6.11 -2.65
C GLY A 164 -9.05 -7.30 -3.33
N VAL A 165 -9.74 -8.43 -3.45
CA VAL A 165 -9.25 -9.64 -4.14
C VAL A 165 -8.95 -9.35 -5.61
N TYR A 166 -9.83 -8.65 -6.31
CA TYR A 166 -9.61 -8.28 -7.71
C TYR A 166 -8.33 -7.47 -7.90
N PHE A 167 -8.12 -6.44 -7.10
CA PHE A 167 -6.90 -5.64 -7.16
C PHE A 167 -5.65 -6.43 -6.77
N LYS A 168 -5.73 -7.28 -5.75
CA LYS A 168 -4.63 -8.19 -5.38
C LYS A 168 -4.23 -9.09 -6.55
N GLN A 169 -5.20 -9.65 -7.28
CA GLN A 169 -4.93 -10.48 -8.47
C GLN A 169 -4.27 -9.66 -9.58
N LEU A 170 -4.74 -8.44 -9.84
CA LEU A 170 -4.10 -7.54 -10.81
C LEU A 170 -2.65 -7.23 -10.44
N TYR A 171 -2.35 -6.98 -9.16
CA TYR A 171 -0.98 -6.76 -8.71
C TYR A 171 -0.09 -7.97 -8.95
N ASN A 172 -0.59 -9.16 -8.65
CA ASN A 172 0.16 -10.40 -8.88
C ASN A 172 0.48 -10.58 -10.36
N LEU A 173 -0.49 -10.35 -11.25
CA LEU A 173 -0.29 -10.41 -12.70
C LEU A 173 0.73 -9.38 -13.19
N ILE A 174 0.63 -8.14 -12.75
CA ILE A 174 1.59 -7.08 -13.10
C ILE A 174 3.00 -7.47 -12.65
N THR A 175 3.14 -7.96 -11.43
CA THR A 175 4.45 -8.37 -10.88
C THR A 175 5.03 -9.55 -11.66
N LEU A 176 4.21 -10.54 -12.02
CA LEU A 176 4.62 -11.69 -12.82
C LEU A 176 5.13 -11.25 -14.19
N HIS A 177 4.36 -10.46 -14.92
CA HIS A 177 4.75 -9.95 -16.23
C HIS A 177 5.99 -9.04 -16.20
N GLN A 178 6.18 -8.26 -15.13
CA GLN A 178 7.40 -7.49 -14.94
C GLN A 178 8.63 -8.38 -14.80
N ARG A 179 8.53 -9.49 -14.04
CA ARG A 179 9.62 -10.48 -13.92
C ARG A 179 9.91 -11.20 -15.24
N GLU A 180 8.87 -11.56 -15.98
CA GLU A 180 9.03 -12.17 -17.30
C GLU A 180 9.72 -11.21 -18.29
N LEU A 181 9.29 -9.95 -18.32
CA LEU A 181 9.91 -8.92 -19.14
C LEU A 181 11.39 -8.74 -18.82
N GLU A 182 11.74 -8.74 -17.53
CA GLU A 182 13.15 -8.60 -17.12
C GLU A 182 13.99 -9.80 -17.53
N LYS A 183 13.45 -11.02 -17.39
CA LYS A 183 14.12 -12.24 -17.92
C LYS A 183 14.35 -12.16 -19.41
N LEU A 184 13.35 -11.75 -20.19
CA LEU A 184 13.47 -11.60 -21.65
C LEU A 184 14.50 -10.53 -22.04
N LYS A 185 14.58 -9.42 -21.32
CA LYS A 185 15.62 -8.40 -21.52
C LYS A 185 17.02 -8.95 -21.26
N ASN A 186 17.19 -9.73 -20.20
CA ASN A 186 18.47 -10.35 -19.87
C ASN A 186 18.88 -11.38 -20.92
N ILE A 187 17.96 -12.22 -21.41
CA ILE A 187 18.20 -13.14 -22.51
C ILE A 187 18.61 -12.38 -23.79
N LYS A 188 17.83 -11.33 -24.15
CA LYS A 188 18.19 -10.49 -25.31
C LYS A 188 19.59 -9.91 -25.18
N LYS A 189 19.95 -9.38 -24.00
CA LYS A 189 21.28 -8.82 -23.75
C LYS A 189 22.37 -9.88 -23.92
N SER A 190 22.21 -11.05 -23.32
CA SER A 190 23.17 -12.18 -23.45
C SER A 190 23.32 -12.65 -24.88
N CYS A 191 22.23 -12.77 -25.64
CA CYS A 191 22.29 -13.14 -27.06
C CYS A 191 23.09 -12.11 -27.89
N LEU A 192 22.86 -10.81 -27.67
CA LEU A 192 23.58 -9.76 -28.36
C LEU A 192 25.08 -9.77 -28.02
N GLU A 193 25.44 -9.95 -26.75
CA GLU A 193 26.82 -10.04 -26.30
C GLU A 193 27.56 -11.23 -26.95
N ASN A 194 26.88 -12.38 -27.13
CA ASN A 194 27.45 -13.57 -27.73
C ASN A 194 27.48 -13.55 -29.27
N MET A 195 26.68 -12.68 -29.92
CA MET A 195 26.65 -12.57 -31.39
C MET A 195 27.71 -11.65 -31.96
N PHE A 196 28.28 -10.76 -31.16
CA PHE A 196 29.23 -9.73 -31.61
C PHE A 196 30.60 -9.84 -30.93
N VAL A 197 30.95 -11.02 -30.44
CA VAL A 197 32.30 -11.37 -29.93
C VAL A 197 33.12 -12.05 -31.02
#